data_a5fb3a7b4d7d0330ac8361612f0d376f
#
_entry.id   a5fb3a7b4d7d0330ac8361612f0d376f
#
_cell.length_a   1.000
_cell.length_b   1.000
_cell.length_c   1.000
_cell.angle_alpha   90.00
_cell.angle_beta   90.00
_cell.angle_gamma   90.00
#
_symmetry.space_group_name_H-M   'P 1'
#
loop_
_entity.id
_entity.type
_entity.pdbx_description
1 polymer ?
#
loop_
_entity_poly.entity_id
_entity_poly.type
_entity_poly.pdbx_seq_one_letter_code
_entity_poly.pdbx_strand_id
1 'polypeptide(L)'
;PVIPDKRIQEINFGVLEGHIMRTGNTMESNCEEFDLFFKDPLKFPRPENGENIQDVLDRTREFWLEKTSDPSLADKTILVSSHGCAVRALLQNLYKDPEHFWHGCVPPNCSINLVEVKDGKARFLEEDKVYA
;
A
#
# COMPACT_ATOMS: atom_id res chain seq x y z
N PRO A 1 -22.62 -3.92 -3.75
CA PRO A 1 -21.91 -5.20 -3.81
C PRO A 1 -20.44 -5.03 -3.46
N VAL A 2 -19.82 -6.03 -2.85
CA VAL A 2 -18.37 -6.09 -2.65
C VAL A 2 -17.76 -6.73 -3.88
N ILE A 3 -16.77 -6.07 -4.48
CA ILE A 3 -16.06 -6.55 -5.66
C ILE A 3 -14.61 -6.84 -5.24
N PRO A 4 -14.19 -8.12 -5.17
CA PRO A 4 -12.82 -8.45 -4.83
C PRO A 4 -11.88 -8.10 -6.00
N ASP A 5 -10.72 -7.51 -5.67
CA ASP A 5 -9.68 -7.21 -6.64
C ASP A 5 -8.31 -7.60 -6.08
N LYS A 6 -7.61 -8.48 -6.79
CA LYS A 6 -6.31 -9.00 -6.36
C LYS A 6 -5.21 -7.93 -6.37
N ARG A 7 -5.37 -6.87 -7.15
CA ARG A 7 -4.37 -5.80 -7.26
C ARG A 7 -4.23 -4.97 -5.99
N ILE A 8 -5.21 -5.04 -5.08
CA ILE A 8 -5.20 -4.32 -3.79
C ILE A 8 -5.07 -5.26 -2.59
N GLN A 9 -4.66 -6.51 -2.79
CA GLN A 9 -4.28 -7.42 -1.70
C GLN A 9 -3.00 -6.94 -1.01
N GLU A 10 -2.76 -7.40 0.21
CA GLU A 10 -1.50 -7.13 0.90
C GLU A 10 -0.32 -7.78 0.17
N ILE A 11 0.88 -7.27 0.41
CA ILE A 11 2.11 -7.88 -0.10
C ILE A 11 2.19 -9.35 0.33
N ASN A 12 2.58 -10.20 -0.60
CA ASN A 12 2.84 -11.61 -0.34
C ASN A 12 4.33 -11.78 0.00
N PHE A 13 4.64 -12.16 1.22
CA PHE A 13 6.01 -12.41 1.65
C PHE A 13 6.57 -13.78 1.24
N GLY A 14 5.80 -14.60 0.52
CA GLY A 14 6.25 -15.89 0.00
C GLY A 14 6.77 -16.81 1.12
N VAL A 15 8.00 -17.31 0.96
CA VAL A 15 8.62 -18.20 1.96
C VAL A 15 8.85 -17.55 3.32
N LEU A 16 8.77 -16.23 3.42
CA LEU A 16 8.90 -15.50 4.68
C LEU A 16 7.58 -15.42 5.47
N GLU A 17 6.45 -15.85 4.88
CA GLU A 17 5.16 -15.89 5.58
C GLU A 17 5.24 -16.80 6.82
N GLY A 18 4.64 -16.35 7.91
CA GLY A 18 4.62 -17.08 9.18
C GLY A 18 5.91 -16.98 10.01
N HIS A 19 6.93 -16.30 9.51
CA HIS A 19 8.13 -16.02 10.31
C HIS A 19 7.89 -14.83 11.25
N ILE A 20 8.49 -14.88 12.44
CA ILE A 20 8.44 -13.78 13.40
C ILE A 20 9.37 -12.66 12.91
N MET A 21 8.82 -11.51 12.57
CA MET A 21 9.60 -10.35 12.13
C MET A 21 10.25 -9.60 13.31
N ARG A 22 9.61 -9.61 14.47
CA ARG A 22 10.06 -8.89 15.66
C ARG A 22 9.62 -9.59 16.94
N THR A 23 10.51 -9.63 17.93
CA THR A 23 10.18 -9.96 19.31
C THR A 23 10.42 -8.73 20.17
N GLY A 24 9.36 -8.05 20.57
CA GLY A 24 9.46 -6.76 21.26
C GLY A 24 10.08 -5.67 20.37
N ASN A 25 11.17 -5.05 20.84
CA ASN A 25 11.92 -4.02 20.10
C ASN A 25 13.12 -4.59 19.32
N THR A 26 13.33 -5.90 19.36
CA THR A 26 14.49 -6.57 18.74
C THR A 26 14.05 -7.28 17.47
N MET A 27 14.76 -7.06 16.36
CA MET A 27 14.61 -7.88 15.17
C MET A 27 15.17 -9.28 15.44
N GLU A 28 14.44 -10.30 15.06
CA GLU A 28 14.95 -11.66 15.07
C GLU A 28 16.11 -11.79 14.07
N SER A 29 17.15 -12.52 14.45
CA SER A 29 18.39 -12.64 13.67
C SER A 29 18.23 -13.23 12.25
N ASN A 30 17.07 -13.83 11.96
CA ASN A 30 16.75 -14.41 10.66
C ASN A 30 15.94 -13.47 9.75
N CYS A 31 15.75 -12.21 10.14
CA CYS A 31 14.86 -11.26 9.48
C CYS A 31 15.57 -9.98 9.05
N GLU A 32 16.87 -10.02 8.74
CA GLU A 32 17.59 -8.85 8.19
C GLU A 32 16.91 -8.30 6.93
N GLU A 33 16.30 -9.15 6.14
CA GLU A 33 15.55 -8.75 4.95
C GLU A 33 14.34 -7.89 5.31
N PHE A 34 13.64 -8.17 6.41
CA PHE A 34 12.54 -7.34 6.88
C PHE A 34 12.97 -5.96 7.42
N ASP A 35 14.23 -5.80 7.78
CA ASP A 35 14.76 -4.49 8.14
C ASP A 35 14.75 -3.56 6.93
N LEU A 36 15.10 -4.06 5.75
CA LEU A 36 15.00 -3.33 4.49
C LEU A 36 13.56 -2.99 4.13
N PHE A 37 12.62 -3.89 4.37
CA PHE A 37 11.20 -3.63 4.14
C PHE A 37 10.70 -2.36 4.84
N PHE A 38 11.21 -2.06 6.03
CA PHE A 38 10.82 -0.86 6.78
C PHE A 38 11.75 0.33 6.53
N LYS A 39 13.07 0.12 6.43
CA LYS A 39 14.06 1.21 6.32
C LYS A 39 14.29 1.69 4.90
N ASP A 40 14.32 0.77 3.95
CA ASP A 40 14.55 1.05 2.53
C ASP A 40 13.70 0.11 1.67
N PRO A 41 12.37 0.30 1.67
CA PRO A 41 11.42 -0.65 1.06
C PRO A 41 11.71 -1.00 -0.39
N LEU A 42 12.21 -0.04 -1.17
CA LEU A 42 12.52 -0.26 -2.59
C LEU A 42 13.71 -1.21 -2.80
N LYS A 43 14.53 -1.41 -1.77
CA LYS A 43 15.62 -2.41 -1.77
C LYS A 43 15.24 -3.73 -1.15
N PHE A 44 14.01 -3.87 -0.63
CA PHE A 44 13.53 -5.14 -0.12
C PHE A 44 13.55 -6.19 -1.25
N PRO A 45 14.34 -7.28 -1.09
CA PRO A 45 14.45 -8.29 -2.14
C PRO A 45 13.13 -9.06 -2.27
N ARG A 46 12.83 -9.51 -3.48
CA ARG A 46 11.66 -10.39 -3.69
C ARG A 46 11.92 -11.75 -3.05
N PRO A 47 11.14 -12.15 -2.03
CA PRO A 47 11.23 -13.50 -1.48
C PRO A 47 10.83 -14.55 -2.51
N GLU A 48 11.31 -15.76 -2.35
CA GLU A 48 10.84 -16.89 -3.16
C GLU A 48 9.32 -17.05 -3.00
N ASN A 49 8.61 -17.18 -4.12
CA ASN A 49 7.15 -17.23 -4.21
C ASN A 49 6.43 -15.98 -3.63
N GLY A 50 7.11 -14.87 -3.49
CA GLY A 50 6.59 -13.62 -2.92
C GLY A 50 6.71 -12.42 -3.85
N GLU A 51 6.45 -11.25 -3.30
CA GLU A 51 6.50 -9.95 -3.96
C GLU A 51 7.55 -9.05 -3.30
N ASN A 52 8.16 -8.15 -4.08
CA ASN A 52 8.84 -6.97 -3.55
C ASN A 52 7.93 -5.75 -3.64
N ILE A 53 8.41 -4.59 -3.17
CA ILE A 53 7.62 -3.35 -3.18
C ILE A 53 7.27 -2.91 -4.60
N GLN A 54 8.16 -3.14 -5.59
CA GLN A 54 7.88 -2.76 -6.97
C GLN A 54 6.69 -3.54 -7.55
N ASP A 55 6.55 -4.82 -7.23
CA ASP A 55 5.41 -5.63 -7.67
C ASP A 55 4.09 -5.06 -7.13
N VAL A 56 4.08 -4.66 -5.85
CA VAL A 56 2.90 -4.06 -5.23
C VAL A 56 2.59 -2.70 -5.83
N LEU A 57 3.61 -1.87 -6.09
CA LEU A 57 3.45 -0.59 -6.77
C LEU A 57 2.83 -0.76 -8.15
N ASP A 58 3.32 -1.71 -8.93
CA ASP A 58 2.87 -1.92 -10.31
C ASP A 58 1.39 -2.34 -10.35
N ARG A 59 0.98 -3.35 -9.54
CA ARG A 59 -0.40 -3.82 -9.51
C ARG A 59 -1.39 -2.81 -8.91
N THR A 60 -0.98 -2.06 -7.89
CA THR A 60 -1.83 -1.02 -7.29
C THR A 60 -1.97 0.20 -8.21
N ARG A 61 -0.93 0.53 -8.98
CA ARG A 61 -1.00 1.56 -10.01
C ARG A 61 -1.97 1.18 -11.13
N GLU A 62 -1.96 -0.07 -11.57
CA GLU A 62 -2.91 -0.56 -12.58
C GLU A 62 -4.37 -0.40 -12.09
N PHE A 63 -4.64 -0.79 -10.84
CA PHE A 63 -5.93 -0.57 -10.20
C PHE A 63 -6.30 0.92 -10.16
N TRP A 64 -5.38 1.78 -9.72
CA TRP A 64 -5.57 3.22 -9.66
C TRP A 64 -5.94 3.82 -11.01
N LEU A 65 -5.17 3.52 -12.04
CA LEU A 65 -5.39 4.05 -13.39
C LEU A 65 -6.76 3.61 -13.94
N GLU A 66 -7.13 2.35 -13.76
CA GLU A 66 -8.44 1.87 -14.16
C GLU A 66 -9.57 2.64 -13.46
N LYS A 67 -9.52 2.75 -12.12
CA LYS A 67 -10.60 3.38 -11.35
C LYS A 67 -10.70 4.88 -11.57
N THR A 68 -9.58 5.55 -11.79
CA THR A 68 -9.58 7.01 -12.00
C THR A 68 -9.84 7.44 -13.44
N SER A 69 -9.74 6.52 -14.41
CA SER A 69 -10.01 6.80 -15.82
C SER A 69 -11.38 6.29 -16.30
N ASP A 70 -12.12 5.55 -15.51
CA ASP A 70 -13.42 4.99 -15.88
C ASP A 70 -14.53 6.07 -15.82
N PRO A 71 -15.10 6.49 -16.97
CA PRO A 71 -16.15 7.50 -16.98
C PRO A 71 -17.43 7.08 -16.25
N SER A 72 -17.68 5.77 -16.10
CA SER A 72 -18.87 5.27 -15.40
C SER A 72 -18.79 5.51 -13.89
N LEU A 73 -17.61 5.81 -13.38
CA LEU A 73 -17.34 6.11 -11.98
C LEU A 73 -17.34 7.63 -11.68
N ALA A 74 -17.54 8.47 -12.69
CA ALA A 74 -17.69 9.89 -12.47
C ALA A 74 -18.84 10.17 -11.49
N ASP A 75 -18.61 11.10 -10.57
CA ASP A 75 -19.54 11.48 -9.49
C ASP A 75 -19.92 10.33 -8.54
N LYS A 76 -19.10 9.26 -8.50
CA LYS A 76 -19.28 8.15 -7.56
C LYS A 76 -18.30 8.25 -6.40
N THR A 77 -18.76 7.80 -5.25
CA THR A 77 -17.88 7.51 -4.10
C THR A 77 -17.61 6.02 -4.05
N ILE A 78 -16.33 5.66 -4.05
CA ILE A 78 -15.86 4.28 -4.03
C ILE A 78 -15.15 4.05 -2.70
N LEU A 79 -15.59 3.06 -1.95
CA LEU A 79 -14.88 2.57 -0.77
C LEU A 79 -13.91 1.47 -1.20
N VAL A 80 -12.62 1.69 -0.96
CA VAL A 80 -11.55 0.70 -1.18
C VAL A 80 -11.08 0.21 0.18
N SER A 81 -11.26 -1.08 0.46
CA SER A 81 -10.73 -1.73 1.66
C SER A 81 -9.48 -2.52 1.28
N SER A 82 -8.36 -2.23 1.93
CA SER A 82 -7.08 -2.84 1.63
C SER A 82 -6.23 -2.93 2.91
N HIS A 83 -4.92 -3.14 2.78
CA HIS A 83 -3.98 -3.43 3.85
C HIS A 83 -2.82 -2.43 3.85
N GLY A 84 -2.01 -2.42 4.90
CA GLY A 84 -1.01 -1.39 5.16
C GLY A 84 -0.05 -1.10 4.00
N CYS A 85 0.66 -2.11 3.51
CA CYS A 85 1.61 -1.91 2.41
C CYS A 85 0.90 -1.57 1.10
N ALA A 86 -0.18 -2.30 0.77
CA ALA A 86 -0.94 -2.07 -0.46
C ALA A 86 -1.59 -0.68 -0.48
N VAL A 87 -2.07 -0.16 0.65
CA VAL A 87 -2.58 1.22 0.78
C VAL A 87 -1.46 2.22 0.50
N ARG A 88 -0.27 2.07 1.11
CA ARG A 88 0.85 2.97 0.81
C ARG A 88 1.26 2.94 -0.65
N ALA A 89 1.32 1.75 -1.25
CA ALA A 89 1.62 1.61 -2.67
C ALA A 89 0.56 2.29 -3.56
N LEU A 90 -0.72 2.12 -3.24
CA LEU A 90 -1.81 2.77 -3.97
C LEU A 90 -1.73 4.30 -3.89
N LEU A 91 -1.43 4.83 -2.69
CA LEU A 91 -1.32 6.26 -2.44
C LEU A 91 -0.06 6.90 -3.03
N GLN A 92 0.96 6.12 -3.48
CA GLN A 92 2.10 6.66 -4.21
C GLN A 92 1.70 7.43 -5.48
N ASN A 93 0.51 7.18 -6.01
CA ASN A 93 -0.02 7.94 -7.14
C ASN A 93 -0.37 9.42 -6.79
N LEU A 94 -0.43 9.75 -5.50
CA LEU A 94 -0.73 11.10 -5.00
C LEU A 94 0.50 11.79 -4.41
N TYR A 95 1.45 11.02 -3.86
CA TYR A 95 2.63 11.60 -3.22
C TYR A 95 3.57 12.22 -4.24
N LYS A 96 4.17 13.36 -3.86
CA LYS A 96 5.15 14.08 -4.70
C LYS A 96 6.58 13.60 -4.48
N ASP A 97 6.80 12.87 -3.39
CA ASP A 97 8.10 12.35 -2.99
C ASP A 97 8.06 10.82 -2.96
N PRO A 98 8.49 10.17 -4.07
CA PRO A 98 8.49 8.71 -4.16
C PRO A 98 9.59 8.04 -3.33
N GLU A 99 10.58 8.79 -2.81
CA GLU A 99 11.72 8.22 -2.09
C GLU A 99 11.34 7.74 -0.69
N HIS A 100 10.23 8.26 -0.13
CA HIS A 100 9.75 7.92 1.21
C HIS A 100 8.48 7.05 1.15
N PHE A 101 8.62 5.79 0.74
CA PHE A 101 7.48 4.88 0.54
C PHE A 101 6.46 4.90 1.69
N TRP A 102 6.92 4.84 2.94
CA TRP A 102 6.04 4.78 4.11
C TRP A 102 5.44 6.13 4.52
N HIS A 103 6.01 7.25 4.07
CA HIS A 103 5.57 8.58 4.50
C HIS A 103 5.41 8.71 6.02
N GLY A 104 6.42 8.19 6.73
CA GLY A 104 6.51 8.23 8.20
C GLY A 104 6.12 6.93 8.90
N CYS A 105 5.06 6.24 8.47
CA CYS A 105 4.63 4.99 9.11
C CYS A 105 3.76 4.12 8.20
N VAL A 106 3.58 2.87 8.60
CA VAL A 106 2.49 2.03 8.08
C VAL A 106 1.17 2.70 8.44
N PRO A 107 0.16 2.76 7.53
CA PRO A 107 -1.14 3.32 7.84
C PRO A 107 -1.73 2.73 9.13
N PRO A 108 -2.23 3.55 10.06
CA PRO A 108 -2.89 3.03 11.26
C PRO A 108 -4.07 2.14 10.92
N ASN A 109 -4.30 1.12 11.73
CA ASN A 109 -5.47 0.25 11.56
C ASN A 109 -6.76 1.06 11.60
N CYS A 110 -7.68 0.78 10.68
CA CYS A 110 -8.95 1.50 10.52
C CYS A 110 -8.80 2.97 10.17
N SER A 111 -7.63 3.41 9.72
CA SER A 111 -7.49 4.76 9.18
C SER A 111 -8.17 4.90 7.82
N ILE A 112 -8.62 6.12 7.54
CA ILE A 112 -9.27 6.49 6.29
C ILE A 112 -8.38 7.50 5.56
N ASN A 113 -8.18 7.24 4.28
CA ASN A 113 -7.61 8.18 3.33
C ASN A 113 -8.73 8.61 2.38
N LEU A 114 -9.13 9.88 2.46
CA LEU A 114 -10.16 10.43 1.58
C LEU A 114 -9.49 11.17 0.43
N VAL A 115 -9.74 10.71 -0.79
CA VAL A 115 -9.14 11.24 -2.01
C VAL A 115 -10.20 11.75 -2.96
N GLU A 116 -10.02 12.95 -3.45
CA GLU A 116 -10.82 13.50 -4.54
C GLU A 116 -10.06 13.33 -5.86
N VAL A 117 -10.75 12.82 -6.88
CA VAL A 117 -10.24 12.78 -8.25
C VAL A 117 -11.12 13.62 -9.13
N LYS A 118 -10.56 14.67 -9.74
CA LYS A 118 -11.26 15.59 -10.62
C LYS A 118 -10.40 15.99 -11.80
N ASP A 119 -10.93 15.89 -12.99
CA ASP A 119 -10.23 16.26 -14.24
C ASP A 119 -8.85 15.60 -14.37
N GLY A 120 -8.76 14.32 -14.02
CA GLY A 120 -7.50 13.54 -14.05
C GLY A 120 -6.49 13.92 -12.98
N LYS A 121 -6.85 14.80 -12.04
CA LYS A 121 -6.00 15.19 -10.90
C LYS A 121 -6.55 14.62 -9.62
N ALA A 122 -5.67 14.04 -8.81
CA ALA A 122 -6.02 13.50 -7.50
C ALA A 122 -5.41 14.35 -6.38
N ARG A 123 -6.14 14.48 -5.26
CA ARG A 123 -5.64 15.15 -4.06
C ARG A 123 -6.21 14.50 -2.80
N PHE A 124 -5.44 14.52 -1.72
CA PHE A 124 -5.96 14.19 -0.41
C PHE A 124 -6.94 15.24 0.10
N LEU A 125 -8.07 14.79 0.62
CA LEU A 125 -8.95 15.58 1.49
C LEU A 125 -8.67 15.24 2.95
N GLU A 126 -8.37 13.96 3.24
CA GLU A 126 -7.92 13.47 4.54
C GLU A 126 -6.87 12.38 4.32
N GLU A 127 -5.89 12.30 5.21
CA GLU A 127 -4.82 11.30 5.16
C GLU A 127 -4.66 10.63 6.52
N ASP A 128 -4.60 9.28 6.52
CA ASP A 128 -4.38 8.42 7.69
C ASP A 128 -5.28 8.75 8.90
N LYS A 129 -6.47 9.26 8.64
CA LYS A 129 -7.39 9.71 9.69
C LYS A 129 -8.05 8.53 10.40
N VAL A 130 -7.89 8.46 11.71
CA VAL A 130 -8.61 7.53 12.59
C VAL A 130 -9.79 8.26 13.21
N TYR A 131 -10.97 7.70 13.07
CA TYR A 131 -12.18 8.18 13.72
C TYR A 131 -12.41 7.34 14.98
N ALA A 132 -12.46 8.03 16.13
CA ALA A 132 -12.76 7.40 17.43
C ALA A 132 -14.27 7.26 17.64
#